data_af0d58c084160ccfe357126f3ec322db
#
_entry.id   af0d58c084160ccfe357126f3ec322db
#
_cell.length_a   1.000
_cell.length_b   1.000
_cell.length_c   1.000
_cell.angle_alpha   90.00
_cell.angle_beta   90.00
_cell.angle_gamma   90.00
#
_symmetry.space_group_name_H-M   'P 1'
#
loop_
_entity.id
_entity.type
_entity.pdbx_description
1 polymer ?
#
loop_
_entity_poly.entity_id
_entity_poly.type
_entity_poly.pdbx_seq_one_letter_code
_entity_poly.pdbx_strand_id
1 'polypeptide(L)'
;MKKRVSIGLFDKFKEVTKKVSEVENNIYHEKRGYLEIYERNIELEREIAERTEELNDANKRMFTLQHIWDMMNSSTPLENVLEAIVNSTQGELGYMHCAIISKNEDENGEYLHIMAQSNDGLIDRLNDIIGSPGIQTRRLHYSHESVFADTMKQRTIIQTRAIDLSLKSILPDLPPEIVQKIIINQPIKSVIVVPLIAQKKEFGWFCVFSAREELAGAEMDFLGLFAKQIEMAITIADLFQAVREQAVTDALTGLYNRRYFEEALEKEVQRAKRQNQPFSIIGIDLDFLKKINDTYGHNFGDLAIKTIADVLKSNARAVDIPARMGGEEFNVLLPGINSEGAMIAAERIRKSIES
;
A
#
# COMPACT_ATOMS: atom_id res chain seq x y z
N MET A 1 90.40 45.24 39.55
CA MET A 1 89.93 43.86 39.44
C MET A 1 88.36 43.70 39.56
N LYS A 2 87.63 44.72 40.04
CA LYS A 2 86.15 44.62 40.23
C LYS A 2 85.29 44.82 38.98
N LYS A 3 85.75 45.42 37.87
CA LYS A 3 84.97 45.68 36.67
C LYS A 3 84.82 44.47 35.69
N ARG A 4 85.69 43.48 35.66
CA ARG A 4 85.63 42.31 34.77
C ARG A 4 84.67 41.20 35.24
N VAL A 5 84.41 41.10 36.54
CA VAL A 5 83.51 40.09 37.09
C VAL A 5 82.03 40.46 36.82
N SER A 6 81.70 41.77 36.76
CA SER A 6 80.35 42.28 36.52
C SER A 6 79.86 42.06 35.07
N ILE A 7 80.75 42.12 34.08
CA ILE A 7 80.43 41.96 32.67
C ILE A 7 80.09 40.48 32.38
N GLY A 8 80.84 39.54 32.90
CA GLY A 8 80.59 38.10 32.70
C GLY A 8 79.30 37.58 33.39
N LEU A 9 78.87 38.21 34.48
CA LEU A 9 77.59 37.87 35.14
C LEU A 9 76.40 38.41 34.36
N PHE A 10 76.48 39.58 33.76
CA PHE A 10 75.43 40.19 32.95
C PHE A 10 75.20 39.45 31.63
N ASP A 11 76.27 38.98 30.98
CA ASP A 11 76.19 38.18 29.77
C ASP A 11 75.54 36.78 30.03
N LYS A 12 75.94 36.14 31.15
CA LYS A 12 75.28 34.90 31.59
C LYS A 12 73.81 35.11 31.93
N PHE A 13 73.43 36.21 32.55
CA PHE A 13 72.05 36.54 32.86
C PHE A 13 71.20 36.74 31.57
N LYS A 14 71.77 37.45 30.58
CA LYS A 14 71.13 37.58 29.23
C LYS A 14 70.97 36.25 28.55
N GLU A 15 71.93 35.34 28.59
CA GLU A 15 71.82 34.02 27.98
C GLU A 15 70.78 33.16 28.67
N VAL A 16 70.67 33.19 30.00
CA VAL A 16 69.60 32.48 30.75
C VAL A 16 68.25 33.05 30.45
N THR A 17 68.08 34.38 30.40
CA THR A 17 66.84 35.03 30.09
C THR A 17 66.35 34.65 28.64
N LYS A 18 67.29 34.59 27.68
CA LYS A 18 67.00 34.16 26.31
C LYS A 18 66.54 32.70 26.25
N LYS A 19 67.25 31.79 26.97
CA LYS A 19 66.87 30.37 27.05
C LYS A 19 65.51 30.18 27.72
N VAL A 20 65.18 30.93 28.76
CA VAL A 20 63.88 30.92 29.43
C VAL A 20 62.76 31.36 28.46
N SER A 21 63.01 32.47 27.74
CA SER A 21 62.04 32.95 26.73
C SER A 21 61.80 31.93 25.56
N GLU A 22 62.87 31.26 25.11
CA GLU A 22 62.81 30.21 24.11
C GLU A 22 61.97 28.99 24.60
N VAL A 23 62.18 28.59 25.87
CA VAL A 23 61.37 27.49 26.48
C VAL A 23 59.93 27.90 26.68
N GLU A 24 59.65 29.11 27.15
CA GLU A 24 58.32 29.65 27.30
C GLU A 24 57.57 29.69 25.95
N ASN A 25 58.18 30.11 24.86
CA ASN A 25 57.67 30.14 23.53
C ASN A 25 57.34 28.69 22.99
N ASN A 26 58.28 27.77 23.25
CA ASN A 26 58.04 26.36 22.85
C ASN A 26 56.90 25.77 23.63
N ILE A 27 56.73 25.97 24.92
CA ILE A 27 55.65 25.54 25.74
C ILE A 27 54.28 26.16 25.23
N TYR A 28 54.35 27.44 24.87
CA TYR A 28 53.14 28.12 24.31
C TYR A 28 52.73 27.54 22.99
N HIS A 29 53.66 27.30 22.07
CA HIS A 29 53.34 26.66 20.77
C HIS A 29 52.87 25.23 20.95
N GLU A 30 53.44 24.46 21.84
CA GLU A 30 53.02 23.10 22.13
C GLU A 30 51.59 23.07 22.73
N LYS A 31 51.30 23.93 23.72
CA LYS A 31 49.93 24.05 24.26
C LYS A 31 48.92 24.48 23.21
N ARG A 32 49.28 25.38 22.30
CA ARG A 32 48.41 25.80 21.22
C ARG A 32 48.12 24.64 20.24
N GLY A 33 49.12 23.86 19.89
CA GLY A 33 48.97 22.67 19.08
C GLY A 33 48.04 21.62 19.72
N TYR A 34 48.17 21.39 21.05
CA TYR A 34 47.27 20.52 21.80
C TYR A 34 45.82 21.02 21.79
N LEU A 35 45.58 22.32 21.94
CA LEU A 35 44.26 22.92 21.89
C LEU A 35 43.63 22.76 20.49
N GLU A 36 44.38 23.03 19.43
CA GLU A 36 43.90 22.87 18.04
C GLU A 36 43.56 21.41 17.75
N ILE A 37 44.33 20.44 18.22
CA ILE A 37 44.04 19.02 18.10
C ILE A 37 42.76 18.64 18.89
N TYR A 38 42.64 19.17 20.11
CA TYR A 38 41.50 18.90 20.97
C TYR A 38 40.18 19.45 20.37
N GLU A 39 40.18 20.69 19.88
CA GLU A 39 39.04 21.29 19.19
C GLU A 39 38.66 20.48 17.93
N ARG A 40 39.67 20.05 17.15
CA ARG A 40 39.45 19.24 15.97
C ARG A 40 38.87 17.86 16.30
N ASN A 41 39.29 17.26 17.41
CA ASN A 41 38.73 15.97 17.85
C ASN A 41 37.24 16.09 18.25
N ILE A 42 36.85 17.17 18.97
CA ILE A 42 35.49 17.45 19.34
C ILE A 42 34.60 17.62 18.06
N GLU A 43 35.12 18.36 17.09
CA GLU A 43 34.45 18.60 15.83
C GLU A 43 34.26 17.28 15.05
N LEU A 44 35.31 16.43 15.00
CA LEU A 44 35.24 15.10 14.37
C LEU A 44 34.28 14.14 15.10
N GLU A 45 34.29 14.13 16.44
CA GLU A 45 33.34 13.33 17.22
C GLU A 45 31.88 13.73 16.93
N ARG A 46 31.63 15.03 16.80
CA ARG A 46 30.31 15.54 16.43
C ARG A 46 29.93 15.12 15.01
N GLU A 47 30.85 15.28 14.04
CA GLU A 47 30.60 14.87 12.65
C GLU A 47 30.35 13.34 12.55
N ILE A 48 31.11 12.54 13.30
CA ILE A 48 30.92 11.09 13.38
C ILE A 48 29.52 10.76 13.97
N ALA A 49 29.13 11.45 15.05
CA ALA A 49 27.81 11.23 15.66
C ALA A 49 26.68 11.57 14.70
N GLU A 50 26.74 12.72 14.02
CA GLU A 50 25.76 13.15 13.01
C GLU A 50 25.70 12.15 11.84
N ARG A 51 26.86 11.73 11.31
CA ARG A 51 26.92 10.72 10.23
C ARG A 51 26.42 9.33 10.64
N THR A 52 26.68 8.96 11.89
CA THR A 52 26.21 7.68 12.43
C THR A 52 24.69 7.67 12.56
N GLU A 53 24.08 8.77 12.97
CA GLU A 53 22.64 8.94 13.06
C GLU A 53 21.99 8.89 11.66
N GLU A 54 22.53 9.65 10.70
CA GLU A 54 22.08 9.62 9.30
C GLU A 54 22.16 8.21 8.70
N LEU A 55 23.26 7.49 8.97
CA LEU A 55 23.45 6.12 8.47
C LEU A 55 22.47 5.13 9.10
N ASN A 56 22.21 5.25 10.40
CA ASN A 56 21.23 4.42 11.09
C ASN A 56 19.82 4.64 10.54
N ASP A 57 19.44 5.88 10.28
CA ASP A 57 18.16 6.20 9.69
C ASP A 57 18.05 5.67 8.24
N ALA A 58 19.10 5.80 7.45
CA ALA A 58 19.14 5.24 6.10
C ALA A 58 19.04 3.70 6.13
N ASN A 59 19.71 3.04 7.06
CA ASN A 59 19.63 1.59 7.23
C ASN A 59 18.22 1.14 7.64
N LYS A 60 17.57 1.81 8.61
CA LYS A 60 16.18 1.52 8.97
C LYS A 60 15.26 1.59 7.76
N ARG A 61 15.37 2.66 6.98
CA ARG A 61 14.58 2.84 5.73
C ARG A 61 14.82 1.71 4.75
N MET A 62 16.07 1.27 4.59
CA MET A 62 16.43 0.18 3.68
C MET A 62 15.87 -1.17 4.15
N PHE A 63 15.90 -1.46 5.46
CA PHE A 63 15.29 -2.67 6.02
C PHE A 63 13.78 -2.71 5.81
N THR A 64 13.09 -1.58 6.01
CA THR A 64 11.64 -1.47 5.76
C THR A 64 11.32 -1.77 4.30
N LEU A 65 12.05 -1.17 3.36
CA LEU A 65 11.86 -1.44 1.92
C LEU A 65 12.12 -2.90 1.56
N GLN A 66 13.16 -3.52 2.12
CA GLN A 66 13.49 -4.92 1.88
C GLN A 66 12.40 -5.86 2.42
N HIS A 67 11.88 -5.60 3.61
CA HIS A 67 10.79 -6.40 4.19
C HIS A 67 9.50 -6.33 3.35
N ILE A 68 9.16 -5.16 2.83
CA ILE A 68 8.04 -4.99 1.91
C ILE A 68 8.27 -5.80 0.63
N TRP A 69 9.49 -5.74 0.06
CA TRP A 69 9.85 -6.49 -1.13
C TRP A 69 9.72 -8.01 -0.93
N ASP A 70 10.16 -8.53 0.22
CA ASP A 70 10.05 -9.95 0.55
C ASP A 70 8.58 -10.38 0.67
N MET A 71 7.71 -9.55 1.25
CA MET A 71 6.28 -9.81 1.31
C MET A 71 5.62 -9.79 -0.07
N MET A 72 6.01 -8.87 -0.96
CA MET A 72 5.48 -8.79 -2.32
C MET A 72 5.83 -10.03 -3.16
N ASN A 73 6.98 -10.66 -2.91
CA ASN A 73 7.40 -11.88 -3.59
C ASN A 73 6.79 -13.17 -3.02
N SER A 74 6.06 -13.07 -1.91
CA SER A 74 5.28 -14.14 -1.33
C SER A 74 3.84 -14.11 -1.88
N SER A 75 3.09 -15.23 -1.77
CA SER A 75 1.67 -15.30 -2.14
C SER A 75 0.76 -14.56 -1.13
N THR A 76 1.25 -13.48 -0.55
CA THR A 76 0.56 -12.70 0.46
C THR A 76 -0.52 -11.83 -0.21
N PRO A 77 -1.77 -11.80 0.32
CA PRO A 77 -2.81 -10.91 -0.18
C PRO A 77 -2.38 -9.44 -0.14
N LEU A 78 -2.84 -8.65 -1.13
CA LEU A 78 -2.48 -7.23 -1.25
C LEU A 78 -2.79 -6.46 0.04
N GLU A 79 -3.94 -6.72 0.65
CA GLU A 79 -4.37 -6.07 1.89
C GLU A 79 -3.32 -6.22 3.00
N ASN A 80 -2.80 -7.42 3.20
CA ASN A 80 -1.77 -7.69 4.22
C ASN A 80 -0.45 -6.97 3.91
N VAL A 81 -0.09 -6.86 2.63
CA VAL A 81 1.10 -6.09 2.20
C VAL A 81 0.90 -4.61 2.50
N LEU A 82 -0.27 -4.05 2.15
CA LEU A 82 -0.58 -2.65 2.41
C LEU A 82 -0.63 -2.34 3.92
N GLU A 83 -1.22 -3.22 4.73
CA GLU A 83 -1.23 -3.10 6.20
C GLU A 83 0.19 -3.12 6.78
N ALA A 84 1.05 -4.00 6.31
CA ALA A 84 2.43 -4.04 6.76
C ALA A 84 3.17 -2.74 6.41
N ILE A 85 2.94 -2.18 5.21
CA ILE A 85 3.53 -0.92 4.77
C ILE A 85 3.13 0.22 5.71
N VAL A 86 1.84 0.41 5.98
CA VAL A 86 1.37 1.52 6.83
C VAL A 86 1.85 1.38 8.28
N ASN A 87 1.90 0.15 8.81
CA ASN A 87 2.40 -0.13 10.16
C ASN A 87 3.91 0.14 10.28
N SER A 88 4.71 -0.30 9.32
CA SER A 88 6.16 -0.02 9.29
C SER A 88 6.42 1.48 9.16
N THR A 89 5.69 2.17 8.30
CA THR A 89 5.84 3.63 8.13
C THR A 89 5.51 4.37 9.43
N GLN A 90 4.45 4.00 10.12
CA GLN A 90 4.06 4.59 11.40
C GLN A 90 5.10 4.27 12.50
N GLY A 91 5.41 2.98 12.70
CA GLY A 91 6.24 2.54 13.81
C GLY A 91 7.73 2.92 13.68
N GLU A 92 8.32 2.76 12.49
CA GLU A 92 9.76 2.97 12.28
C GLU A 92 10.11 4.43 11.99
N LEU A 93 9.23 5.18 11.34
CA LEU A 93 9.46 6.58 10.98
C LEU A 93 8.82 7.56 11.95
N GLY A 94 8.08 7.08 12.96
CA GLY A 94 7.53 7.90 14.03
C GLY A 94 6.39 8.84 13.61
N TYR A 95 5.65 8.48 12.56
CA TYR A 95 4.43 9.18 12.21
C TYR A 95 3.28 8.78 13.14
N MET A 96 2.30 9.66 13.27
CA MET A 96 1.17 9.43 14.17
C MET A 96 0.19 8.41 13.66
N HIS A 97 -0.07 8.46 12.36
CA HIS A 97 -0.98 7.55 11.66
C HIS A 97 -0.64 7.54 10.18
N CYS A 98 -0.84 6.38 9.57
CA CYS A 98 -0.69 6.19 8.12
C CYS A 98 -1.90 5.45 7.58
N ALA A 99 -2.37 5.81 6.39
CA ALA A 99 -3.46 5.13 5.71
C ALA A 99 -3.26 5.10 4.20
N ILE A 100 -3.75 4.03 3.56
CA ILE A 100 -3.86 3.93 2.10
C ILE A 100 -5.35 3.95 1.77
N ILE A 101 -5.73 4.89 0.92
CA ILE A 101 -7.12 5.15 0.53
C ILE A 101 -7.22 4.93 -0.97
N SER A 102 -8.14 4.06 -1.41
CA SER A 102 -8.44 3.85 -2.83
C SER A 102 -9.55 4.77 -3.31
N LYS A 103 -9.50 5.15 -4.58
CA LYS A 103 -10.57 5.82 -5.31
C LYS A 103 -11.36 4.77 -6.08
N ASN A 104 -12.65 4.69 -5.85
CA ASN A 104 -13.54 3.74 -6.48
C ASN A 104 -14.73 4.46 -7.12
N GLU A 105 -15.41 3.79 -8.03
CA GLU A 105 -16.60 4.28 -8.70
C GLU A 105 -17.65 3.17 -8.75
N ASP A 106 -18.91 3.53 -8.52
CA ASP A 106 -20.08 2.65 -8.70
C ASP A 106 -21.27 3.42 -9.26
N GLU A 107 -22.44 2.82 -9.27
CA GLU A 107 -23.69 3.42 -9.77
C GLU A 107 -24.06 4.76 -9.10
N ASN A 108 -23.55 5.01 -7.88
CA ASN A 108 -23.78 6.23 -7.09
C ASN A 108 -22.64 7.25 -7.22
N GLY A 109 -21.64 7.00 -8.09
CA GLY A 109 -20.51 7.87 -8.39
C GLY A 109 -19.20 7.50 -7.66
N GLU A 110 -18.23 8.42 -7.72
CA GLU A 110 -16.90 8.22 -7.14
C GLU A 110 -16.94 8.29 -5.60
N TYR A 111 -16.15 7.44 -4.95
CA TYR A 111 -16.02 7.39 -3.50
C TYR A 111 -14.61 6.93 -3.09
N LEU A 112 -14.27 7.17 -1.82
CA LEU A 112 -13.03 6.74 -1.21
C LEU A 112 -13.28 5.56 -0.27
N HIS A 113 -12.32 4.64 -0.24
CA HIS A 113 -12.32 3.48 0.66
C HIS A 113 -10.95 3.32 1.32
N ILE A 114 -10.92 3.10 2.64
CA ILE A 114 -9.66 2.84 3.36
C ILE A 114 -9.26 1.39 3.12
N MET A 115 -8.20 1.19 2.35
CA MET A 115 -7.65 -0.13 2.04
C MET A 115 -6.76 -0.69 3.16
N ALA A 116 -5.99 0.18 3.79
CA ALA A 116 -5.12 -0.16 4.91
C ALA A 116 -4.89 1.06 5.81
N GLN A 117 -4.63 0.81 7.08
CA GLN A 117 -4.31 1.85 8.07
C GLN A 117 -3.37 1.30 9.13
N SER A 118 -2.59 2.19 9.77
CA SER A 118 -1.72 1.80 10.87
C SER A 118 -2.51 1.47 12.15
N ASN A 119 -2.00 0.51 12.90
CA ASN A 119 -2.67 -0.03 14.11
C ASN A 119 -2.30 0.79 15.36
N ASP A 120 -2.56 2.10 15.34
CA ASP A 120 -2.28 3.05 16.44
C ASP A 120 -3.55 3.47 17.22
N GLY A 121 -4.70 2.90 16.88
CA GLY A 121 -5.99 3.15 17.49
C GLY A 121 -6.60 4.53 17.15
N LEU A 122 -6.07 5.27 16.16
CA LEU A 122 -6.65 6.56 15.76
C LEU A 122 -8.08 6.39 15.27
N ILE A 123 -8.33 5.42 14.40
CA ILE A 123 -9.67 5.15 13.84
C ILE A 123 -10.66 4.74 14.92
N ASP A 124 -10.23 3.94 15.92
CA ASP A 124 -11.10 3.56 17.04
C ASP A 124 -11.50 4.79 17.85
N ARG A 125 -10.54 5.67 18.16
CA ARG A 125 -10.82 6.96 18.82
C ARG A 125 -11.74 7.86 17.98
N LEU A 126 -11.59 7.87 16.67
CA LEU A 126 -12.48 8.61 15.77
C LEU A 126 -13.89 8.02 15.76
N ASN A 127 -14.03 6.71 15.74
CA ASN A 127 -15.32 6.01 15.83
C ASN A 127 -16.04 6.36 17.14
N ASP A 128 -15.30 6.40 18.27
CA ASP A 128 -15.84 6.79 19.58
C ASP A 128 -16.32 8.25 19.59
N ILE A 129 -15.54 9.17 19.00
CA ILE A 129 -15.90 10.61 18.94
C ILE A 129 -17.12 10.83 18.03
N ILE A 130 -17.20 10.12 16.92
CA ILE A 130 -18.28 10.24 15.94
C ILE A 130 -19.54 9.51 16.42
N GLY A 131 -19.40 8.58 17.39
CA GLY A 131 -20.52 7.78 17.92
C GLY A 131 -21.05 6.76 16.90
N SER A 132 -20.23 6.34 15.93
CA SER A 132 -20.62 5.41 14.88
C SER A 132 -19.42 4.54 14.50
N PRO A 133 -19.49 3.21 14.70
CA PRO A 133 -18.42 2.30 14.32
C PRO A 133 -18.30 2.18 12.79
N GLY A 134 -17.08 1.89 12.34
CA GLY A 134 -16.85 1.43 10.97
C GLY A 134 -16.53 2.52 9.95
N ILE A 135 -15.78 3.59 10.32
CA ILE A 135 -15.22 4.54 9.34
C ILE A 135 -14.43 3.79 8.26
N GLN A 136 -13.67 2.76 8.65
CA GLN A 136 -12.87 1.95 7.74
C GLN A 136 -13.72 1.15 6.72
N THR A 137 -14.98 0.86 7.04
CA THR A 137 -15.89 0.12 6.15
C THR A 137 -16.85 1.04 5.41
N ARG A 138 -16.83 2.35 5.72
CA ARG A 138 -17.71 3.33 5.08
C ARG A 138 -17.20 3.71 3.71
N ARG A 139 -18.16 4.00 2.85
CA ARG A 139 -17.96 4.75 1.64
C ARG A 139 -17.74 6.22 2.03
N LEU A 140 -16.49 6.71 1.90
CA LEU A 140 -16.14 8.10 2.18
C LEU A 140 -16.41 8.96 0.94
N HIS A 141 -16.78 10.21 1.16
CA HIS A 141 -17.05 11.13 0.07
C HIS A 141 -15.77 11.51 -0.69
N TYR A 142 -15.83 11.58 -2.03
CA TYR A 142 -14.78 12.15 -2.86
C TYR A 142 -15.20 13.53 -3.35
N SER A 143 -14.46 14.57 -2.95
CA SER A 143 -14.65 15.93 -3.42
C SER A 143 -13.61 16.30 -4.45
N HIS A 144 -14.05 16.79 -5.62
CA HIS A 144 -13.18 17.34 -6.66
C HIS A 144 -12.48 18.66 -6.25
N GLU A 145 -12.95 19.30 -5.17
CA GLU A 145 -12.37 20.50 -4.55
C GLU A 145 -11.71 20.13 -3.21
N SER A 146 -10.69 19.28 -3.27
CA SER A 146 -10.00 18.78 -2.09
C SER A 146 -8.50 18.62 -2.34
N VAL A 147 -7.71 18.55 -1.27
CA VAL A 147 -6.29 18.22 -1.35
C VAL A 147 -6.04 16.88 -2.06
N PHE A 148 -6.97 15.93 -1.96
CA PHE A 148 -6.90 14.66 -2.67
C PHE A 148 -6.98 14.85 -4.19
N ALA A 149 -7.95 15.64 -4.66
CA ALA A 149 -8.08 15.94 -6.08
C ALA A 149 -6.89 16.75 -6.60
N ASP A 150 -6.39 17.72 -5.83
CA ASP A 150 -5.26 18.55 -6.23
C ASP A 150 -3.96 17.75 -6.37
N THR A 151 -3.66 16.84 -5.42
CA THR A 151 -2.50 15.95 -5.52
C THR A 151 -2.57 15.07 -6.77
N MET A 152 -3.75 14.57 -7.11
CA MET A 152 -3.94 13.70 -8.26
C MET A 152 -3.79 14.47 -9.58
N LYS A 153 -4.39 15.67 -9.69
CA LYS A 153 -4.28 16.55 -10.86
C LYS A 153 -2.84 16.98 -11.11
N GLN A 154 -2.12 17.38 -10.06
CA GLN A 154 -0.74 17.86 -10.15
C GLN A 154 0.29 16.73 -10.15
N ARG A 155 -0.10 15.51 -9.79
CA ARG A 155 0.78 14.34 -9.60
C ARG A 155 1.95 14.64 -8.69
N THR A 156 1.67 15.35 -7.60
CA THR A 156 2.68 15.80 -6.64
C THR A 156 2.22 15.55 -5.20
N ILE A 157 3.19 15.42 -4.31
CA ILE A 157 2.93 15.30 -2.88
C ILE A 157 2.53 16.67 -2.34
N ILE A 158 1.45 16.72 -1.59
CA ILE A 158 1.00 17.94 -0.92
C ILE A 158 0.98 17.70 0.60
N GLN A 159 1.67 18.58 1.33
CA GLN A 159 1.53 18.69 2.78
C GLN A 159 0.54 19.82 3.08
N THR A 160 -0.46 19.53 3.90
CA THR A 160 -1.46 20.53 4.33
C THR A 160 -1.56 20.58 5.85
N ARG A 161 -1.82 21.79 6.38
CA ARG A 161 -2.16 22.04 7.79
C ARG A 161 -3.66 22.23 7.97
N ALA A 162 -4.42 22.29 6.89
CA ALA A 162 -5.87 22.43 6.87
C ALA A 162 -6.56 21.09 7.13
N ILE A 163 -6.39 20.55 8.35
CA ILE A 163 -6.91 19.25 8.75
C ILE A 163 -8.43 19.24 8.73
N ASP A 164 -9.06 20.34 9.15
CA ASP A 164 -10.51 20.52 9.15
C ASP A 164 -11.10 20.44 7.75
N LEU A 165 -10.47 21.09 6.75
CA LEU A 165 -10.89 21.03 5.36
C LEU A 165 -10.68 19.64 4.77
N SER A 166 -9.58 18.98 5.12
CA SER A 166 -9.31 17.61 4.69
C SER A 166 -10.33 16.62 5.23
N LEU A 167 -10.68 16.72 6.52
CA LEU A 167 -11.73 15.90 7.13
C LEU A 167 -13.10 16.14 6.52
N LYS A 168 -13.49 17.41 6.32
CA LYS A 168 -14.77 17.77 5.70
C LYS A 168 -14.88 17.31 4.25
N SER A 169 -13.77 17.23 3.52
CA SER A 169 -13.79 16.77 2.13
C SER A 169 -14.11 15.28 1.99
N ILE A 170 -13.82 14.48 3.01
CA ILE A 170 -14.06 13.02 3.02
C ILE A 170 -15.29 12.63 3.87
N LEU A 171 -15.66 13.46 4.84
CA LEU A 171 -16.77 13.27 5.76
C LEU A 171 -17.59 14.58 5.87
N PRO A 172 -18.30 15.00 4.81
CA PRO A 172 -18.99 16.28 4.74
C PRO A 172 -20.11 16.42 5.78
N ASP A 173 -20.72 15.31 6.18
CA ASP A 173 -21.85 15.28 7.12
C ASP A 173 -21.43 15.39 8.59
N LEU A 174 -20.11 15.49 8.87
CA LEU A 174 -19.65 15.65 10.25
C LEU A 174 -20.01 17.06 10.79
N PRO A 175 -20.69 17.13 11.96
CA PRO A 175 -20.93 18.40 12.61
C PRO A 175 -19.62 19.14 12.92
N PRO A 176 -19.57 20.48 12.77
CA PRO A 176 -18.36 21.27 13.06
C PRO A 176 -17.78 21.03 14.47
N GLU A 177 -18.64 20.77 15.45
CA GLU A 177 -18.24 20.47 16.83
C GLU A 177 -17.46 19.13 16.94
N ILE A 178 -17.84 18.15 16.14
CA ILE A 178 -17.13 16.86 16.08
C ILE A 178 -15.77 17.03 15.39
N VAL A 179 -15.71 17.78 14.30
CA VAL A 179 -14.44 18.11 13.61
C VAL A 179 -13.47 18.80 14.58
N GLN A 180 -13.96 19.79 15.35
CA GLN A 180 -13.17 20.47 16.37
C GLN A 180 -12.68 19.51 17.47
N LYS A 181 -13.52 18.60 17.96
CA LYS A 181 -13.10 17.58 18.93
C LYS A 181 -12.01 16.68 18.41
N ILE A 182 -12.09 16.27 17.13
CA ILE A 182 -11.05 15.45 16.48
C ILE A 182 -9.73 16.20 16.48
N ILE A 183 -9.73 17.46 16.05
CA ILE A 183 -8.50 18.28 15.95
C ILE A 183 -7.88 18.54 17.33
N ILE A 184 -8.69 18.88 18.33
CA ILE A 184 -8.20 19.21 19.68
C ILE A 184 -7.64 17.98 20.40
N ASN A 185 -8.28 16.81 20.24
CA ASN A 185 -7.90 15.59 20.95
C ASN A 185 -6.75 14.81 20.28
N GLN A 186 -6.34 15.20 19.07
CA GLN A 186 -5.24 14.58 18.36
C GLN A 186 -4.13 15.59 18.11
N PRO A 187 -2.86 15.31 18.46
CA PRO A 187 -1.74 16.23 18.24
C PRO A 187 -1.28 16.27 16.77
N ILE A 188 -2.22 16.06 15.82
CA ILE A 188 -1.96 16.13 14.38
C ILE A 188 -1.82 17.60 13.99
N LYS A 189 -0.69 17.97 13.40
CA LYS A 189 -0.41 19.33 12.92
C LYS A 189 -0.41 19.44 11.41
N SER A 190 -0.10 18.34 10.71
CA SER A 190 -0.16 18.30 9.25
C SER A 190 -0.53 16.91 8.72
N VAL A 191 -1.08 16.90 7.51
CA VAL A 191 -1.37 15.71 6.73
C VAL A 191 -0.58 15.81 5.42
N ILE A 192 0.15 14.75 5.11
CA ILE A 192 0.86 14.60 3.84
C ILE A 192 0.04 13.64 2.98
N VAL A 193 -0.34 14.08 1.80
CA VAL A 193 -1.14 13.32 0.85
C VAL A 193 -0.27 13.02 -0.37
N VAL A 194 -0.01 11.75 -0.61
CA VAL A 194 0.83 11.25 -1.69
C VAL A 194 -0.06 10.53 -2.70
N PRO A 195 -0.16 10.98 -3.96
CA PRO A 195 -0.98 10.29 -4.95
C PRO A 195 -0.35 8.95 -5.33
N LEU A 196 -1.19 7.92 -5.48
CA LEU A 196 -0.80 6.58 -5.91
C LEU A 196 -1.33 6.33 -7.32
N ILE A 197 -0.42 6.14 -8.28
CA ILE A 197 -0.74 5.93 -9.69
C ILE A 197 -0.11 4.62 -10.15
N ALA A 198 -0.92 3.55 -10.17
CA ALA A 198 -0.50 2.23 -10.61
C ALA A 198 -0.93 1.98 -12.06
N GLN A 199 -0.03 1.46 -12.93
CA GLN A 199 -0.30 1.18 -14.35
C GLN A 199 -0.95 2.35 -15.11
N LYS A 200 -0.55 3.60 -14.82
CA LYS A 200 -1.11 4.86 -15.37
C LYS A 200 -2.55 5.16 -14.95
N LYS A 201 -3.14 4.37 -14.05
CA LYS A 201 -4.48 4.60 -13.49
C LYS A 201 -4.36 5.21 -12.09
N GLU A 202 -5.28 6.10 -11.78
CA GLU A 202 -5.42 6.65 -10.43
C GLU A 202 -5.93 5.54 -9.51
N PHE A 203 -5.08 5.12 -8.57
CA PHE A 203 -5.48 4.13 -7.56
C PHE A 203 -6.08 4.80 -6.34
N GLY A 204 -5.43 5.85 -5.85
CA GLY A 204 -5.82 6.55 -4.64
C GLY A 204 -4.68 7.32 -3.99
N TRP A 205 -4.56 7.27 -2.67
CA TRP A 205 -3.60 8.07 -1.92
C TRP A 205 -2.97 7.30 -0.76
N PHE A 206 -1.71 7.59 -0.51
CA PHE A 206 -1.04 7.28 0.74
C PHE A 206 -1.04 8.53 1.61
N CYS A 207 -1.68 8.46 2.77
CA CYS A 207 -1.86 9.56 3.70
C CYS A 207 -1.02 9.35 4.95
N VAL A 208 -0.25 10.37 5.33
CA VAL A 208 0.62 10.36 6.51
C VAL A 208 0.24 11.53 7.42
N PHE A 209 -0.04 11.24 8.67
CA PHE A 209 -0.43 12.22 9.69
C PHE A 209 0.74 12.49 10.61
N SER A 210 1.10 13.76 10.78
CA SER A 210 2.30 14.16 11.52
C SER A 210 1.98 15.13 12.66
N ALA A 211 2.70 14.97 13.79
CA ALA A 211 2.73 15.94 14.88
C ALA A 211 3.61 17.18 14.57
N ARG A 212 4.31 17.17 13.43
CA ARG A 212 5.14 18.28 12.96
C ARG A 212 4.38 19.13 11.95
N GLU A 213 4.61 20.43 11.98
CA GLU A 213 3.97 21.36 11.04
C GLU A 213 4.52 21.25 9.63
N GLU A 214 5.80 20.96 9.50
CA GLU A 214 6.50 20.78 8.24
C GLU A 214 7.45 19.58 8.35
N LEU A 215 7.57 18.85 7.24
CA LEU A 215 8.57 17.81 7.05
C LEU A 215 9.75 18.37 6.25
N ALA A 216 10.94 17.86 6.52
CA ALA A 216 12.11 18.18 5.72
C ALA A 216 11.98 17.65 4.28
N GLY A 217 12.62 18.31 3.30
CA GLY A 217 12.58 17.89 1.90
C GLY A 217 12.99 16.42 1.70
N ALA A 218 14.04 15.97 2.39
CA ALA A 218 14.47 14.56 2.35
C ALA A 218 13.42 13.57 2.85
N GLU A 219 12.56 13.94 3.80
CA GLU A 219 11.46 13.10 4.26
C GLU A 219 10.32 13.06 3.23
N MET A 220 10.04 14.18 2.58
CA MET A 220 9.05 14.23 1.49
C MET A 220 9.50 13.35 0.30
N ASP A 221 10.79 13.43 -0.08
CA ASP A 221 11.37 12.59 -1.12
C ASP A 221 11.27 11.10 -0.75
N PHE A 222 11.52 10.77 0.52
CA PHE A 222 11.40 9.41 1.01
C PHE A 222 9.96 8.89 0.96
N LEU A 223 8.97 9.70 1.34
CA LEU A 223 7.55 9.32 1.21
C LEU A 223 7.18 9.10 -0.26
N GLY A 224 7.76 9.87 -1.20
CA GLY A 224 7.62 9.65 -2.63
C GLY A 224 8.18 8.30 -3.08
N LEU A 225 9.35 7.90 -2.59
CA LEU A 225 9.93 6.57 -2.86
C LEU A 225 9.06 5.46 -2.27
N PHE A 226 8.53 5.66 -1.07
CA PHE A 226 7.63 4.71 -0.41
C PHE A 226 6.35 4.51 -1.21
N ALA A 227 5.76 5.61 -1.71
CA ALA A 227 4.60 5.55 -2.60
C ALA A 227 4.87 4.73 -3.87
N LYS A 228 6.09 4.81 -4.44
CA LYS A 228 6.48 3.97 -5.59
C LYS A 228 6.51 2.47 -5.25
N GLN A 229 6.89 2.10 -4.03
CA GLN A 229 6.82 0.70 -3.59
C GLN A 229 5.36 0.24 -3.45
N ILE A 230 4.46 1.09 -2.93
CA ILE A 230 3.03 0.82 -2.86
C ILE A 230 2.46 0.62 -4.27
N GLU A 231 2.75 1.53 -5.20
CA GLU A 231 2.33 1.42 -6.61
C GLU A 231 2.81 0.12 -7.27
N MET A 232 4.04 -0.31 -6.95
CA MET A 232 4.60 -1.57 -7.44
C MET A 232 3.88 -2.77 -6.85
N ALA A 233 3.57 -2.77 -5.53
CA ALA A 233 2.81 -3.83 -4.87
C ALA A 233 1.42 -4.00 -5.50
N ILE A 234 0.72 -2.89 -5.72
CA ILE A 234 -0.58 -2.86 -6.39
C ILE A 234 -0.46 -3.45 -7.81
N THR A 235 0.54 -2.99 -8.58
CA THR A 235 0.76 -3.46 -9.95
C THR A 235 1.03 -4.97 -10.00
N ILE A 236 1.84 -5.49 -9.08
CA ILE A 236 2.15 -6.92 -9.01
C ILE A 236 0.89 -7.71 -8.65
N ALA A 237 0.10 -7.25 -7.67
CA ALA A 237 -1.15 -7.90 -7.29
C ALA A 237 -2.14 -7.97 -8.46
N ASP A 238 -2.32 -6.87 -9.19
CA ASP A 238 -3.16 -6.81 -10.39
C ASP A 238 -2.70 -7.79 -11.48
N LEU A 239 -1.38 -7.86 -11.71
CA LEU A 239 -0.81 -8.79 -12.68
C LEU A 239 -1.03 -10.25 -12.26
N PHE A 240 -0.82 -10.59 -10.99
CA PHE A 240 -1.10 -11.92 -10.47
C PHE A 240 -2.58 -12.29 -10.60
N GLN A 241 -3.47 -11.34 -10.30
CA GLN A 241 -4.91 -11.54 -10.46
C GLN A 241 -5.27 -11.80 -11.94
N ALA A 242 -4.75 -10.98 -12.86
CA ALA A 242 -4.98 -11.14 -14.29
C ALA A 242 -4.45 -12.50 -14.82
N VAL A 243 -3.24 -12.91 -14.41
CA VAL A 243 -2.68 -14.21 -14.76
C VAL A 243 -3.54 -15.35 -14.20
N ARG A 244 -4.02 -15.21 -12.95
CA ARG A 244 -4.90 -16.20 -12.32
C ARG A 244 -6.22 -16.31 -13.05
N GLU A 245 -6.84 -15.19 -13.41
CA GLU A 245 -8.09 -15.17 -14.18
C GLU A 245 -7.93 -15.85 -15.54
N GLN A 246 -6.87 -15.52 -16.29
CA GLN A 246 -6.54 -16.21 -17.55
C GLN A 246 -6.26 -17.70 -17.37
N ALA A 247 -5.72 -18.09 -16.21
CA ALA A 247 -5.43 -19.48 -15.92
C ALA A 247 -6.67 -20.31 -15.55
N VAL A 248 -7.77 -19.68 -15.09
CA VAL A 248 -8.98 -20.38 -14.58
C VAL A 248 -10.23 -20.15 -15.41
N THR A 249 -10.24 -19.19 -16.36
CA THR A 249 -11.40 -18.90 -17.21
C THR A 249 -11.17 -19.31 -18.68
N ASP A 250 -12.28 -19.50 -19.41
CA ASP A 250 -12.30 -19.65 -20.86
C ASP A 250 -12.33 -18.26 -21.53
N ALA A 251 -11.40 -18.01 -22.44
CA ALA A 251 -11.21 -16.70 -23.06
C ALA A 251 -12.39 -16.21 -23.92
N LEU A 252 -13.20 -17.12 -24.48
CA LEU A 252 -14.36 -16.75 -25.31
C LEU A 252 -15.57 -16.36 -24.48
N THR A 253 -15.81 -17.11 -23.38
CA THR A 253 -17.05 -17.03 -22.59
C THR A 253 -16.89 -16.33 -21.26
N GLY A 254 -15.65 -16.27 -20.72
CA GLY A 254 -15.37 -15.79 -19.36
C GLY A 254 -16.01 -16.65 -18.26
N LEU A 255 -16.51 -17.86 -18.58
CA LEU A 255 -16.83 -18.90 -17.61
C LEU A 255 -15.55 -19.56 -17.12
N TYR A 256 -15.63 -20.36 -16.05
CA TYR A 256 -14.51 -21.18 -15.65
C TYR A 256 -14.11 -22.14 -16.77
N ASN A 257 -12.81 -22.43 -16.91
CA ASN A 257 -12.33 -23.40 -17.85
C ASN A 257 -12.40 -24.83 -17.28
N ARG A 258 -12.20 -25.83 -18.15
CA ARG A 258 -12.22 -27.24 -17.78
C ARG A 258 -11.31 -27.56 -16.59
N ARG A 259 -10.08 -27.05 -16.59
CA ARG A 259 -9.11 -27.31 -15.52
C ARG A 259 -9.60 -26.87 -14.17
N TYR A 260 -10.09 -25.64 -14.07
CA TYR A 260 -10.64 -25.11 -12.80
C TYR A 260 -11.87 -25.91 -12.34
N PHE A 261 -12.75 -26.30 -13.28
CA PHE A 261 -13.91 -27.12 -12.97
C PHE A 261 -13.51 -28.48 -12.37
N GLU A 262 -12.53 -29.18 -12.94
CA GLU A 262 -12.02 -30.46 -12.43
C GLU A 262 -11.42 -30.30 -11.02
N GLU A 263 -10.61 -29.27 -10.77
CA GLU A 263 -10.06 -28.96 -9.45
C GLU A 263 -11.16 -28.64 -8.42
N ALA A 264 -12.17 -27.86 -8.81
CA ALA A 264 -13.30 -27.50 -7.96
C ALA A 264 -14.18 -28.72 -7.62
N LEU A 265 -14.39 -29.59 -8.60
CA LEU A 265 -15.12 -30.84 -8.41
C LEU A 265 -14.44 -31.76 -7.40
N GLU A 266 -13.12 -31.94 -7.51
CA GLU A 266 -12.35 -32.73 -6.53
C GLU A 266 -12.53 -32.20 -5.11
N LYS A 267 -12.43 -30.89 -4.92
CA LYS A 267 -12.63 -30.22 -3.63
C LYS A 267 -14.07 -30.42 -3.10
N GLU A 268 -15.05 -30.30 -3.99
CA GLU A 268 -16.46 -30.49 -3.62
C GLU A 268 -16.79 -31.92 -3.22
N VAL A 269 -16.24 -32.92 -3.91
CA VAL A 269 -16.32 -34.33 -3.53
C VAL A 269 -15.78 -34.56 -2.10
N GLN A 270 -14.63 -33.97 -1.79
CA GLN A 270 -14.04 -34.06 -0.46
C GLN A 270 -14.92 -33.37 0.60
N ARG A 271 -15.48 -32.19 0.27
CA ARG A 271 -16.36 -31.43 1.14
C ARG A 271 -17.66 -32.19 1.41
N ALA A 272 -18.30 -32.71 0.37
CA ALA A 272 -19.54 -33.46 0.43
C ALA A 272 -19.40 -34.70 1.33
N LYS A 273 -18.28 -35.44 1.20
CA LYS A 273 -17.96 -36.57 2.06
C LYS A 273 -17.80 -36.19 3.54
N ARG A 274 -17.15 -35.07 3.85
CA ARG A 274 -16.92 -34.61 5.24
C ARG A 274 -18.18 -34.08 5.90
N GLN A 275 -19.01 -33.35 5.14
CA GLN A 275 -20.18 -32.65 5.67
C GLN A 275 -21.48 -33.44 5.49
N ASN A 276 -21.42 -34.60 4.80
CA ASN A 276 -22.58 -35.39 4.41
C ASN A 276 -23.67 -34.55 3.66
N GLN A 277 -23.20 -33.65 2.78
CA GLN A 277 -24.06 -32.78 1.98
C GLN A 277 -24.03 -33.20 0.50
N PRO A 278 -25.14 -33.15 -0.22
CA PRO A 278 -25.15 -33.45 -1.65
C PRO A 278 -24.51 -32.36 -2.47
N PHE A 279 -24.04 -32.70 -3.66
CA PHE A 279 -23.81 -31.77 -4.75
C PHE A 279 -24.36 -32.41 -6.06
N SER A 280 -24.52 -31.56 -7.07
CA SER A 280 -24.97 -32.01 -8.39
C SER A 280 -24.16 -31.36 -9.51
N ILE A 281 -24.14 -31.96 -10.67
CA ILE A 281 -23.54 -31.41 -11.87
C ILE A 281 -24.64 -31.40 -12.95
N ILE A 282 -24.78 -30.26 -13.66
CA ILE A 282 -25.59 -30.15 -14.88
C ILE A 282 -24.63 -30.13 -16.05
N GLY A 283 -24.74 -31.11 -16.96
CA GLY A 283 -24.06 -31.12 -18.25
C GLY A 283 -24.96 -30.49 -19.32
N ILE A 284 -24.42 -29.64 -20.15
CA ILE A 284 -25.13 -28.89 -21.21
C ILE A 284 -24.30 -28.97 -22.47
N ASP A 285 -24.97 -29.26 -23.56
CA ASP A 285 -24.38 -29.32 -24.92
C ASP A 285 -25.22 -28.47 -25.86
N LEU A 286 -24.60 -27.67 -26.73
CA LEU A 286 -25.28 -26.83 -27.69
C LEU A 286 -25.53 -27.60 -29.00
N ASP A 287 -26.79 -27.98 -29.21
CA ASP A 287 -27.22 -28.66 -30.42
C ASP A 287 -26.94 -27.85 -31.70
N PHE A 288 -26.44 -28.52 -32.72
CA PHE A 288 -26.25 -27.99 -34.06
C PHE A 288 -25.25 -26.81 -34.20
N LEU A 289 -24.30 -26.61 -33.30
CA LEU A 289 -23.30 -25.55 -33.42
C LEU A 289 -22.55 -25.61 -34.76
N LYS A 290 -22.19 -26.83 -35.23
CA LYS A 290 -21.56 -27.01 -36.54
C LYS A 290 -22.45 -26.48 -37.68
N LYS A 291 -23.76 -26.71 -37.67
CA LYS A 291 -24.66 -26.19 -38.68
C LYS A 291 -24.74 -24.67 -38.66
N ILE A 292 -24.70 -24.05 -37.48
CA ILE A 292 -24.63 -22.58 -37.33
C ILE A 292 -23.35 -22.08 -37.98
N ASN A 293 -22.20 -22.68 -37.64
CA ASN A 293 -20.91 -22.31 -38.21
C ASN A 293 -20.87 -22.45 -39.73
N ASP A 294 -21.35 -23.58 -40.25
CA ASP A 294 -21.34 -23.85 -41.68
C ASP A 294 -22.30 -22.92 -42.48
N THR A 295 -23.40 -22.44 -41.85
CA THR A 295 -24.39 -21.58 -42.51
C THR A 295 -24.08 -20.09 -42.38
N TYR A 296 -23.61 -19.64 -41.21
CA TYR A 296 -23.49 -18.22 -40.87
C TYR A 296 -22.05 -17.80 -40.53
N GLY A 297 -21.11 -18.75 -40.46
CA GLY A 297 -19.71 -18.51 -40.15
C GLY A 297 -19.43 -18.61 -38.64
N HIS A 298 -18.13 -18.79 -38.31
CA HIS A 298 -17.66 -19.00 -36.93
C HIS A 298 -17.99 -17.87 -35.94
N ASN A 299 -18.09 -16.62 -36.41
CA ASN A 299 -18.48 -15.50 -35.55
C ASN A 299 -19.93 -15.67 -34.97
N PHE A 300 -20.83 -16.27 -35.72
CA PHE A 300 -22.18 -16.55 -35.20
C PHE A 300 -22.19 -17.74 -34.24
N GLY A 301 -21.36 -18.75 -34.47
CA GLY A 301 -21.15 -19.80 -33.49
C GLY A 301 -20.55 -19.29 -32.17
N ASP A 302 -19.55 -18.41 -32.26
CA ASP A 302 -18.99 -17.75 -31.08
C ASP A 302 -20.02 -16.90 -30.33
N LEU A 303 -20.93 -16.22 -31.05
CA LEU A 303 -22.03 -15.48 -30.45
C LEU A 303 -23.01 -16.40 -29.73
N ALA A 304 -23.38 -17.53 -30.34
CA ALA A 304 -24.24 -18.53 -29.70
C ALA A 304 -23.63 -19.08 -28.41
N ILE A 305 -22.32 -19.41 -28.43
CA ILE A 305 -21.58 -19.87 -27.27
C ILE A 305 -21.54 -18.79 -26.16
N LYS A 306 -21.30 -17.51 -26.49
CA LYS A 306 -21.35 -16.40 -25.55
C LYS A 306 -22.72 -16.19 -24.94
N THR A 307 -23.80 -16.29 -25.75
CA THR A 307 -25.16 -16.16 -25.26
C THR A 307 -25.49 -17.20 -24.20
N ILE A 308 -25.12 -18.48 -24.44
CA ILE A 308 -25.30 -19.54 -23.44
C ILE A 308 -24.50 -19.22 -22.18
N ALA A 309 -23.24 -18.79 -22.31
CA ALA A 309 -22.41 -18.43 -21.17
C ALA A 309 -23.03 -17.31 -20.31
N ASP A 310 -23.61 -16.30 -20.93
CA ASP A 310 -24.29 -15.20 -20.23
C ASP A 310 -25.56 -15.69 -19.50
N VAL A 311 -26.31 -16.59 -20.11
CA VAL A 311 -27.44 -17.25 -19.44
C VAL A 311 -26.98 -18.08 -18.25
N LEU A 312 -25.88 -18.82 -18.37
CA LEU A 312 -25.32 -19.61 -17.26
C LEU A 312 -24.87 -18.72 -16.12
N LYS A 313 -24.18 -17.61 -16.42
CA LYS A 313 -23.74 -16.62 -15.41
C LYS A 313 -24.93 -16.01 -14.67
N SER A 314 -25.95 -15.57 -15.38
CA SER A 314 -27.12 -14.91 -14.79
C SER A 314 -28.00 -15.84 -13.96
N ASN A 315 -27.97 -17.15 -14.23
CA ASN A 315 -28.71 -18.18 -13.50
C ASN A 315 -27.93 -18.85 -12.37
N ALA A 316 -26.60 -18.64 -12.29
CA ALA A 316 -25.73 -19.23 -11.26
C ALA A 316 -25.79 -18.42 -9.98
N ARG A 317 -25.75 -19.10 -8.81
CA ARG A 317 -25.52 -18.48 -7.51
C ARG A 317 -24.02 -18.23 -7.30
N ALA A 318 -23.65 -17.40 -6.35
CA ALA A 318 -22.25 -17.10 -6.03
C ALA A 318 -21.39 -18.35 -5.71
N VAL A 319 -22.01 -19.44 -5.25
CA VAL A 319 -21.34 -20.70 -4.93
C VAL A 319 -21.34 -21.71 -6.06
N ASP A 320 -22.14 -21.49 -7.11
CA ASP A 320 -22.22 -22.37 -8.27
C ASP A 320 -21.02 -22.11 -9.20
N ILE A 321 -20.58 -23.14 -9.90
CA ILE A 321 -19.38 -23.06 -10.76
C ILE A 321 -19.77 -23.42 -12.19
N PRO A 322 -20.22 -22.44 -12.99
CA PRO A 322 -20.44 -22.64 -14.42
C PRO A 322 -19.12 -22.63 -15.18
N ALA A 323 -18.92 -23.64 -16.03
CA ALA A 323 -17.68 -23.82 -16.76
C ALA A 323 -17.92 -24.26 -18.22
N ARG A 324 -17.03 -23.85 -19.12
CA ARG A 324 -16.94 -24.40 -20.48
C ARG A 324 -15.93 -25.52 -20.49
N MET A 325 -16.36 -26.70 -20.91
CA MET A 325 -15.52 -27.89 -20.94
C MET A 325 -14.71 -28.00 -22.24
N GLY A 326 -15.21 -27.41 -23.32
CA GLY A 326 -14.57 -27.33 -24.62
C GLY A 326 -15.63 -27.30 -25.74
N GLY A 327 -15.32 -26.70 -26.90
CA GLY A 327 -16.26 -26.63 -28.02
C GLY A 327 -17.60 -26.04 -27.62
N GLU A 328 -18.63 -26.87 -27.63
CA GLU A 328 -20.04 -26.59 -27.35
C GLU A 328 -20.53 -27.13 -25.98
N GLU A 329 -19.62 -27.73 -25.20
CA GLU A 329 -19.93 -28.39 -23.93
C GLU A 329 -19.73 -27.47 -22.73
N PHE A 330 -20.71 -27.44 -21.82
CA PHE A 330 -20.69 -26.69 -20.57
C PHE A 330 -21.10 -27.57 -19.40
N ASN A 331 -20.55 -27.30 -18.23
CA ASN A 331 -20.93 -27.92 -16.98
C ASN A 331 -21.22 -26.84 -15.92
N VAL A 332 -22.20 -27.14 -15.04
CA VAL A 332 -22.45 -26.32 -13.86
C VAL A 332 -22.37 -27.20 -12.62
N LEU A 333 -21.40 -26.94 -11.73
CA LEU A 333 -21.30 -27.60 -10.42
C LEU A 333 -22.19 -26.84 -9.43
N LEU A 334 -23.06 -27.57 -8.73
CA LEU A 334 -24.03 -27.04 -7.78
C LEU A 334 -23.79 -27.58 -6.37
N PRO A 335 -22.96 -26.90 -5.56
CA PRO A 335 -22.72 -27.31 -4.18
C PRO A 335 -23.99 -27.27 -3.31
N GLY A 336 -24.18 -28.30 -2.47
CA GLY A 336 -25.30 -28.37 -1.53
C GLY A 336 -26.67 -28.64 -2.18
N ILE A 337 -26.73 -28.99 -3.47
CA ILE A 337 -27.97 -29.24 -4.21
C ILE A 337 -28.09 -30.73 -4.54
N ASN A 338 -29.26 -31.32 -4.24
CA ASN A 338 -29.63 -32.68 -4.61
C ASN A 338 -30.12 -32.74 -6.06
N SER A 339 -30.43 -33.96 -6.54
CA SER A 339 -30.91 -34.21 -7.91
C SER A 339 -32.19 -33.46 -8.24
N GLU A 340 -33.14 -33.34 -7.31
CA GLU A 340 -34.41 -32.63 -7.54
C GLU A 340 -34.18 -31.14 -7.74
N GLY A 341 -33.38 -30.51 -6.89
CA GLY A 341 -32.95 -29.10 -7.02
C GLY A 341 -32.17 -28.83 -8.32
N ALA A 342 -31.31 -29.78 -8.72
CA ALA A 342 -30.58 -29.70 -9.98
C ALA A 342 -31.48 -29.77 -11.20
N MET A 343 -32.51 -30.60 -11.20
CA MET A 343 -33.52 -30.67 -12.28
C MET A 343 -34.26 -29.33 -12.43
N ILE A 344 -34.65 -28.70 -11.32
CA ILE A 344 -35.29 -27.38 -11.34
C ILE A 344 -34.36 -26.32 -11.93
N ALA A 345 -33.07 -26.32 -11.52
CA ALA A 345 -32.10 -25.41 -12.06
C ALA A 345 -31.85 -25.64 -13.57
N ALA A 346 -31.68 -26.88 -13.98
CA ALA A 346 -31.48 -27.24 -15.38
C ALA A 346 -32.66 -26.78 -16.26
N GLU A 347 -33.93 -27.01 -15.84
CA GLU A 347 -35.11 -26.58 -16.59
C GLU A 347 -35.24 -25.03 -16.64
N ARG A 348 -34.84 -24.33 -15.58
CA ARG A 348 -34.76 -22.85 -15.60
C ARG A 348 -33.77 -22.37 -16.62
N ILE A 349 -32.54 -22.94 -16.62
CA ILE A 349 -31.49 -22.61 -17.58
C ILE A 349 -31.96 -22.89 -19.01
N ARG A 350 -32.52 -24.08 -19.25
CA ARG A 350 -33.02 -24.47 -20.57
C ARG A 350 -34.05 -23.47 -21.12
N LYS A 351 -35.03 -23.07 -20.29
CA LYS A 351 -36.05 -22.07 -20.67
C LYS A 351 -35.42 -20.67 -20.92
N SER A 352 -34.41 -20.30 -20.17
CA SER A 352 -33.72 -19.02 -20.38
C SER A 352 -32.87 -19.00 -21.66
N ILE A 353 -32.43 -20.17 -22.16
CA ILE A 353 -31.73 -20.30 -23.44
C ILE A 353 -32.72 -20.23 -24.62
N GLU A 354 -33.93 -20.78 -24.45
CA GLU A 354 -34.99 -20.78 -25.49
C GLU A 354 -35.69 -19.42 -25.67
N SER A 355 -35.62 -18.51 -24.69
CA SER A 355 -36.26 -17.20 -24.70
C SER A 355 -35.46 -16.14 -25.44
#